data_901e04a29575d861e7e82a11d31b0d30
#
_entry.id   901e04a29575d861e7e82a11d31b0d30
#
_cell.length_a   1.000
_cell.length_b   1.000
_cell.length_c   1.000
_cell.angle_alpha   90.00
_cell.angle_beta   90.00
_cell.angle_gamma   90.00
#
_symmetry.space_group_name_H-M   'P 1'
#
loop_
_entity.id
_entity.type
_entity.pdbx_description
1 polymer ?
#
loop_
_entity_poly.entity_id
_entity_poly.type
_entity_poly.pdbx_seq_one_letter_code
_entity_poly.pdbx_strand_id
1 'polypeptide(L)'
;MKRICFSLIFIYVLLVVNPVDAQKVIKLWEGNPPESNGLSGEETKRDGSFIMNVSVPELEIYLPEKAGRKGMAVVICPGGGYSGVAYDHEGIMVAKWLNKEGIAAFILKYRMPNKHKDVPLSDAWQAMRHVREHAAEYGVDAYKIGICGFSAGGHLASTASTHFATSGTSTRPDFSILFYPVVTMTNLTHGGSRNNLLGDNPSEAEIHMFSNEKQVNVNTPPAILLLSDDDNAVLPENSVRYYEALKSNNIPATMYIFPTGGHGWGFRDNFEYNKQMTDLLSAWLKGL
;
A
#
# COMPACT_ATOMS: atom_id res chain seq x y z
N MET A 1 -39.87 50.04 47.21
CA MET A 1 -39.78 48.70 46.48
C MET A 1 -38.77 48.83 45.35
N LYS A 2 -37.55 48.29 45.53
CA LYS A 2 -36.49 48.29 44.51
C LYS A 2 -36.62 47.00 43.70
N ARG A 3 -36.88 47.12 42.39
CA ARG A 3 -36.85 45.98 41.46
C ARG A 3 -35.40 45.68 41.07
N ILE A 4 -34.95 44.46 41.37
CA ILE A 4 -33.66 43.93 40.96
C ILE A 4 -33.93 43.23 39.64
N CYS A 5 -33.35 43.74 38.51
CA CYS A 5 -33.30 43.05 37.23
C CYS A 5 -32.14 42.07 37.22
N PHE A 6 -32.42 40.79 37.13
CA PHE A 6 -31.38 39.78 36.84
C PHE A 6 -31.20 39.70 35.33
N SER A 7 -30.04 40.12 34.83
CA SER A 7 -29.64 39.87 33.44
C SER A 7 -28.99 38.49 33.36
N LEU A 8 -29.66 37.57 32.65
CA LEU A 8 -29.12 36.27 32.27
C LEU A 8 -28.14 36.46 31.13
N ILE A 9 -26.85 36.24 31.39
CA ILE A 9 -25.80 36.20 30.37
C ILE A 9 -25.79 34.77 29.80
N PHE A 10 -26.27 34.62 28.57
CA PHE A 10 -26.09 33.37 27.79
C PHE A 10 -24.69 33.31 27.24
N ILE A 11 -23.86 32.43 27.79
CA ILE A 11 -22.52 32.12 27.22
C ILE A 11 -22.77 31.13 26.06
N TYR A 12 -22.66 31.63 24.83
CA TYR A 12 -22.58 30.78 23.65
C TYR A 12 -21.20 30.15 23.60
N VAL A 13 -21.11 28.86 23.95
CA VAL A 13 -19.92 28.05 23.67
C VAL A 13 -19.96 27.73 22.17
N LEU A 14 -19.21 28.47 21.38
CA LEU A 14 -18.89 28.10 19.99
C LEU A 14 -18.02 26.84 20.04
N LEU A 15 -18.63 25.67 19.81
CA LEU A 15 -17.91 24.48 19.45
C LEU A 15 -17.25 24.74 18.10
N VAL A 16 -15.96 25.08 18.11
CA VAL A 16 -15.11 25.07 16.92
C VAL A 16 -14.97 23.61 16.52
N VAL A 17 -15.87 23.15 15.65
CA VAL A 17 -15.67 21.89 14.92
C VAL A 17 -14.52 22.16 13.97
N ASN A 18 -13.30 21.77 14.36
CA ASN A 18 -12.18 21.74 13.42
C ASN A 18 -12.59 20.87 12.23
N PRO A 19 -12.47 21.36 10.98
CA PRO A 19 -12.71 20.49 9.84
C PRO A 19 -11.78 19.29 9.99
N VAL A 20 -12.32 18.08 9.90
CA VAL A 20 -11.55 16.87 9.66
C VAL A 20 -10.61 17.22 8.52
N ASP A 21 -9.30 17.07 8.72
CA ASP A 21 -8.29 17.40 7.71
C ASP A 21 -8.75 16.76 6.39
N ALA A 22 -9.08 17.61 5.42
CA ALA A 22 -9.67 17.15 4.18
C ALA A 22 -8.66 16.24 3.49
N GLN A 23 -9.11 15.08 3.09
CA GLN A 23 -8.43 14.13 2.23
C GLN A 23 -7.71 14.89 1.10
N LYS A 24 -6.38 14.84 1.10
CA LYS A 24 -5.55 15.61 0.15
C LYS A 24 -5.01 14.67 -0.91
N VAL A 25 -5.27 14.98 -2.17
CA VAL A 25 -4.64 14.30 -3.30
C VAL A 25 -3.54 15.19 -3.86
N ILE A 26 -2.36 14.65 -4.04
CA ILE A 26 -1.24 15.34 -4.66
C ILE A 26 -0.74 14.58 -5.89
N LYS A 27 -0.20 15.31 -6.88
CA LYS A 27 0.57 14.70 -7.94
C LYS A 27 1.87 14.14 -7.36
N LEU A 28 2.21 12.91 -7.72
CA LEU A 28 3.39 12.25 -7.18
C LEU A 28 4.71 12.89 -7.65
N TRP A 29 4.72 13.47 -8.85
CA TRP A 29 5.88 14.12 -9.44
C TRP A 29 5.60 15.60 -9.67
N GLU A 30 6.54 16.48 -9.30
CA GLU A 30 6.44 17.92 -9.53
C GLU A 30 6.57 18.31 -11.02
N GLY A 31 7.03 17.40 -11.86
CA GLY A 31 7.18 17.54 -13.30
C GLY A 31 6.83 16.26 -14.03
N ASN A 32 7.46 16.04 -15.17
CA ASN A 32 7.33 14.77 -15.87
C ASN A 32 8.06 13.67 -15.08
N PRO A 33 7.42 12.50 -14.89
CA PRO A 33 8.11 11.35 -14.30
C PRO A 33 9.28 10.91 -15.21
N PRO A 34 10.28 10.21 -14.66
CA PRO A 34 11.51 9.85 -15.40
C PRO A 34 11.25 8.99 -16.63
N GLU A 35 10.16 8.21 -16.61
CA GLU A 35 9.77 7.33 -17.72
C GLU A 35 8.29 7.46 -18.01
N SER A 36 7.91 7.27 -19.27
CA SER A 36 6.50 7.19 -19.71
C SER A 36 6.07 5.72 -19.76
N ASN A 37 4.82 5.44 -19.39
CA ASN A 37 4.21 4.15 -19.63
C ASN A 37 3.57 4.03 -21.03
N GLY A 38 3.69 5.06 -21.87
CA GLY A 38 3.13 5.09 -23.22
C GLY A 38 1.60 5.14 -23.27
N LEU A 39 0.91 5.16 -22.13
CA LEU A 39 -0.54 5.29 -22.08
C LEU A 39 -0.95 6.75 -22.31
N SER A 40 -2.04 6.92 -23.05
CA SER A 40 -2.67 8.20 -23.31
C SER A 40 -4.18 8.07 -23.19
N GLY A 41 -4.86 9.19 -22.99
CA GLY A 41 -6.31 9.24 -22.78
C GLY A 41 -6.69 9.30 -21.31
N GLU A 42 -7.99 9.33 -21.07
CA GLU A 42 -8.54 9.48 -19.74
C GLU A 42 -8.51 8.17 -18.96
N GLU A 43 -8.36 8.29 -17.64
CA GLU A 43 -8.60 7.18 -16.73
C GLU A 43 -10.06 6.74 -16.81
N THR A 44 -10.30 5.45 -16.78
CA THR A 44 -11.66 4.88 -16.78
C THR A 44 -11.92 4.15 -15.49
N LYS A 45 -13.17 4.16 -15.03
CA LYS A 45 -13.59 3.44 -13.83
C LYS A 45 -14.51 2.29 -14.22
N ARG A 46 -14.13 1.08 -13.85
CA ARG A 46 -15.00 -0.10 -13.92
C ARG A 46 -15.58 -0.37 -12.53
N ASP A 47 -16.88 -0.66 -12.47
CA ASP A 47 -17.60 -0.96 -11.22
C ASP A 47 -17.43 0.13 -10.13
N GLY A 48 -17.28 1.39 -10.58
CA GLY A 48 -17.17 2.56 -9.70
C GLY A 48 -15.85 2.76 -8.98
N SER A 49 -15.03 1.74 -8.80
CA SER A 49 -13.82 1.80 -7.95
C SER A 49 -12.56 1.20 -8.54
N PHE A 50 -12.66 0.40 -9.60
CA PHE A 50 -11.49 -0.13 -10.30
C PHE A 50 -11.02 0.87 -11.37
N ILE A 51 -9.88 1.53 -11.13
CA ILE A 51 -9.36 2.59 -12.00
C ILE A 51 -8.38 1.99 -13.01
N MET A 52 -8.64 2.18 -14.29
CA MET A 52 -7.81 1.69 -15.40
C MET A 52 -7.18 2.84 -16.17
N ASN A 53 -6.20 2.53 -17.03
CA ASN A 53 -5.49 3.48 -17.87
C ASN A 53 -4.77 4.58 -17.08
N VAL A 54 -4.26 4.24 -15.89
CA VAL A 54 -3.54 5.20 -15.04
C VAL A 54 -2.22 5.59 -15.71
N SER A 55 -2.14 6.84 -16.14
CA SER A 55 -0.97 7.47 -16.77
C SER A 55 -0.40 8.61 -15.91
N VAL A 56 -1.20 9.16 -14.99
CA VAL A 56 -0.79 10.21 -14.04
C VAL A 56 -0.80 9.65 -12.63
N PRO A 57 0.38 9.47 -11.99
CA PRO A 57 0.43 8.91 -10.65
C PRO A 57 0.10 9.98 -9.61
N GLU A 58 -0.68 9.58 -8.61
CA GLU A 58 -1.12 10.45 -7.50
C GLU A 58 -0.92 9.76 -6.17
N LEU A 59 -0.78 10.55 -5.13
CA LEU A 59 -0.72 10.10 -3.75
C LEU A 59 -1.89 10.73 -2.98
N GLU A 60 -2.79 9.89 -2.47
CA GLU A 60 -3.93 10.31 -1.68
C GLU A 60 -3.61 10.12 -0.19
N ILE A 61 -3.70 11.20 0.57
CA ILE A 61 -3.17 11.30 1.93
C ILE A 61 -4.30 11.19 2.94
N TYR A 62 -4.17 10.26 3.87
CA TYR A 62 -5.04 10.03 5.00
C TYR A 62 -4.26 10.17 6.30
N LEU A 63 -4.52 11.22 7.06
CA LEU A 63 -3.85 11.45 8.34
C LEU A 63 -4.79 11.10 9.51
N PRO A 64 -4.33 10.35 10.52
CA PRO A 64 -5.11 10.12 11.72
C PRO A 64 -5.24 11.42 12.53
N GLU A 65 -6.24 11.49 13.42
CA GLU A 65 -6.39 12.59 14.37
C GLU A 65 -5.10 12.80 15.16
N LYS A 66 -4.71 14.07 15.39
CA LYS A 66 -3.43 14.40 16.01
C LYS A 66 -3.20 13.70 17.35
N ALA A 67 -4.25 13.59 18.17
CA ALA A 67 -4.16 12.96 19.49
C ALA A 67 -3.90 11.44 19.46
N GLY A 68 -4.19 10.76 18.33
CA GLY A 68 -4.03 9.32 18.17
C GLY A 68 -2.80 8.89 17.37
N ARG A 69 -1.99 9.82 16.87
CA ARG A 69 -0.85 9.52 15.98
C ARG A 69 0.23 8.72 16.67
N LYS A 70 0.63 7.60 16.04
CA LYS A 70 1.72 6.72 16.51
C LYS A 70 3.07 7.02 15.87
N GLY A 71 3.16 8.03 15.01
CA GLY A 71 4.36 8.34 14.26
C GLY A 71 4.69 7.35 13.13
N MET A 72 3.79 6.41 12.83
CA MET A 72 3.96 5.41 11.78
C MET A 72 3.20 5.81 10.52
N ALA A 73 3.72 5.44 9.35
CA ALA A 73 3.07 5.63 8.07
C ALA A 73 3.11 4.38 7.20
N VAL A 74 2.14 4.26 6.28
CA VAL A 74 2.07 3.17 5.29
C VAL A 74 1.73 3.72 3.93
N VAL A 75 2.57 3.46 2.93
CA VAL A 75 2.25 3.64 1.51
C VAL A 75 1.50 2.40 1.03
N ILE A 76 0.32 2.59 0.45
CA ILE A 76 -0.59 1.51 0.03
C ILE A 76 -0.55 1.39 -1.49
N CYS A 77 -0.25 0.19 -1.99
CA CYS A 77 -0.26 -0.18 -3.40
C CYS A 77 -1.43 -1.14 -3.66
N PRO A 78 -2.61 -0.66 -4.13
CA PRO A 78 -3.73 -1.53 -4.45
C PRO A 78 -3.40 -2.51 -5.56
N GLY A 79 -4.07 -3.66 -5.59
CA GLY A 79 -3.95 -4.65 -6.66
C GLY A 79 -4.73 -4.28 -7.91
N GLY A 80 -4.78 -5.22 -8.86
CA GLY A 80 -5.50 -5.04 -10.12
C GLY A 80 -4.77 -5.61 -11.31
N GLY A 81 -3.87 -6.57 -11.10
CA GLY A 81 -3.17 -7.30 -12.16
C GLY A 81 -2.28 -6.43 -13.03
N TYR A 82 -1.86 -5.25 -12.58
CA TYR A 82 -1.19 -4.23 -13.38
C TYR A 82 -1.99 -3.73 -14.61
N SER A 83 -3.30 -3.99 -14.63
CA SER A 83 -4.23 -3.44 -15.63
C SER A 83 -5.06 -2.27 -15.10
N GLY A 84 -5.06 -2.07 -13.79
CA GLY A 84 -5.73 -1.02 -13.06
C GLY A 84 -5.43 -1.13 -11.57
N VAL A 85 -6.13 -0.35 -10.75
CA VAL A 85 -6.04 -0.36 -9.28
C VAL A 85 -7.41 -0.52 -8.64
N ALA A 86 -7.53 -1.47 -7.72
CA ALA A 86 -8.72 -1.75 -6.91
C ALA A 86 -8.82 -0.75 -5.75
N TYR A 87 -9.20 0.48 -6.07
CA TYR A 87 -8.95 1.66 -5.24
C TYR A 87 -9.75 1.72 -3.94
N ASP A 88 -10.93 1.12 -3.90
CA ASP A 88 -11.80 1.17 -2.73
C ASP A 88 -11.34 0.20 -1.62
N HIS A 89 -11.51 -1.10 -1.82
CA HIS A 89 -11.28 -2.10 -0.77
C HIS A 89 -9.82 -2.45 -0.50
N GLU A 90 -8.91 -2.13 -1.42
CA GLU A 90 -7.46 -2.30 -1.27
C GLU A 90 -6.71 -0.96 -1.11
N GLY A 91 -7.46 0.16 -1.11
CA GLY A 91 -6.95 1.52 -0.90
C GLY A 91 -7.69 2.25 0.21
N ILE A 92 -8.87 2.82 -0.09
CA ILE A 92 -9.63 3.70 0.81
C ILE A 92 -10.00 3.01 2.12
N MET A 93 -10.52 1.78 2.07
CA MET A 93 -10.91 1.03 3.27
C MET A 93 -9.70 0.75 4.17
N VAL A 94 -8.56 0.40 3.57
CA VAL A 94 -7.28 0.18 4.27
C VAL A 94 -6.80 1.46 4.95
N ALA A 95 -6.78 2.58 4.22
CA ALA A 95 -6.35 3.87 4.74
C ALA A 95 -7.19 4.32 5.93
N LYS A 96 -8.51 4.18 5.83
CA LYS A 96 -9.43 4.47 6.93
C LYS A 96 -9.21 3.59 8.15
N TRP A 97 -8.92 2.30 7.95
CA TRP A 97 -8.59 1.39 9.05
C TRP A 97 -7.26 1.76 9.71
N LEU A 98 -6.22 2.03 8.92
CA LEU A 98 -4.92 2.48 9.45
C LEU A 98 -5.06 3.77 10.25
N ASN A 99 -5.88 4.72 9.81
CA ASN A 99 -6.13 5.95 10.56
C ASN A 99 -6.80 5.69 11.91
N LYS A 100 -7.73 4.73 12.01
CA LYS A 100 -8.30 4.29 13.29
C LYS A 100 -7.24 3.68 14.22
N GLU A 101 -6.23 3.01 13.64
CA GLU A 101 -5.06 2.51 14.38
C GLU A 101 -4.04 3.62 14.73
N GLY A 102 -4.27 4.87 14.35
CA GLY A 102 -3.36 6.00 14.58
C GLY A 102 -2.18 6.08 13.61
N ILE A 103 -2.27 5.40 12.47
CA ILE A 103 -1.21 5.29 11.45
C ILE A 103 -1.59 6.14 10.24
N ALA A 104 -0.66 6.98 9.76
CA ALA A 104 -0.85 7.74 8.53
C ALA A 104 -0.84 6.80 7.31
N ALA A 105 -1.71 7.04 6.35
CA ALA A 105 -1.82 6.20 5.17
C ALA A 105 -1.76 7.03 3.90
N PHE A 106 -1.09 6.49 2.88
CA PHE A 106 -0.84 7.14 1.61
C PHE A 106 -1.18 6.18 0.49
N ILE A 107 -2.32 6.37 -0.17
CA ILE A 107 -2.74 5.50 -1.27
C ILE A 107 -2.02 5.94 -2.53
N LEU A 108 -1.20 5.05 -3.07
CA LEU A 108 -0.50 5.28 -4.32
C LEU A 108 -1.34 4.80 -5.51
N LYS A 109 -1.87 5.75 -6.27
CA LYS A 109 -2.41 5.49 -7.60
C LYS A 109 -1.22 5.45 -8.58
N TYR A 110 -0.55 4.31 -8.64
CA TYR A 110 0.64 4.15 -9.50
C TYR A 110 0.27 3.96 -10.97
N ARG A 111 1.15 4.38 -11.87
CA ARG A 111 0.96 4.21 -13.32
C ARG A 111 0.94 2.73 -13.70
N MET A 112 0.03 2.39 -14.60
CA MET A 112 0.05 1.04 -15.17
C MET A 112 1.32 0.84 -16.00
N PRO A 113 1.98 -0.32 -15.89
CA PRO A 113 3.26 -0.54 -16.56
C PRO A 113 3.14 -0.52 -18.09
N ASN A 114 2.07 -1.06 -18.64
CA ASN A 114 1.94 -1.21 -20.10
C ASN A 114 3.21 -1.79 -20.73
N LYS A 115 3.79 -2.83 -20.11
CA LYS A 115 5.07 -3.50 -20.46
C LYS A 115 6.34 -2.65 -20.20
N HIS A 116 6.21 -1.47 -19.56
CA HIS A 116 7.32 -0.66 -19.05
C HIS A 116 7.53 -1.00 -17.56
N LYS A 117 8.26 -2.07 -17.31
CA LYS A 117 8.39 -2.75 -16.01
C LYS A 117 8.90 -1.88 -14.86
N ASP A 118 9.70 -0.86 -15.18
CA ASP A 118 10.32 0.01 -14.17
C ASP A 118 9.40 1.17 -13.73
N VAL A 119 8.34 1.46 -14.51
CA VAL A 119 7.43 2.58 -14.26
C VAL A 119 6.70 2.47 -12.92
N PRO A 120 6.02 1.35 -12.55
CA PRO A 120 5.36 1.26 -11.25
C PRO A 120 6.34 1.34 -10.08
N LEU A 121 7.53 0.74 -10.22
CA LEU A 121 8.56 0.78 -9.18
C LEU A 121 9.09 2.20 -8.97
N SER A 122 9.29 2.97 -10.04
CA SER A 122 9.70 4.38 -9.93
C SER A 122 8.68 5.21 -9.15
N ASP A 123 7.38 4.96 -9.37
CA ASP A 123 6.31 5.62 -8.62
C ASP A 123 6.30 5.20 -7.14
N ALA A 124 6.49 3.91 -6.85
CA ALA A 124 6.58 3.44 -5.47
C ALA A 124 7.79 4.04 -4.73
N TRP A 125 8.95 4.12 -5.39
CA TRP A 125 10.12 4.79 -4.84
C TRP A 125 9.88 6.28 -4.58
N GLN A 126 9.21 6.97 -5.50
CA GLN A 126 8.90 8.38 -5.32
C GLN A 126 7.91 8.59 -4.17
N ALA A 127 6.91 7.73 -4.02
CA ALA A 127 5.98 7.78 -2.89
C ALA A 127 6.71 7.58 -1.55
N MET A 128 7.58 6.56 -1.44
CA MET A 128 8.39 6.33 -0.24
C MET A 128 9.30 7.52 0.07
N ARG A 129 9.94 8.09 -0.94
CA ARG A 129 10.79 9.29 -0.80
C ARG A 129 9.96 10.48 -0.31
N HIS A 130 8.85 10.76 -0.97
CA HIS A 130 7.97 11.89 -0.61
C HIS A 130 7.51 11.80 0.84
N VAL A 131 7.00 10.65 1.27
CA VAL A 131 6.53 10.47 2.66
C VAL A 131 7.68 10.66 3.65
N ARG A 132 8.88 10.17 3.34
CA ARG A 132 10.06 10.29 4.21
C ARG A 132 10.59 11.71 4.30
N GLU A 133 10.62 12.45 3.20
CA GLU A 133 11.06 13.85 3.16
C GLU A 133 10.08 14.79 3.88
N HIS A 134 8.78 14.48 3.85
CA HIS A 134 7.74 15.27 4.51
C HIS A 134 7.26 14.65 5.84
N ALA A 135 8.02 13.73 6.41
CA ALA A 135 7.61 12.98 7.61
C ALA A 135 7.22 13.90 8.77
N ALA A 136 7.98 14.97 9.01
CA ALA A 136 7.69 15.97 10.06
C ALA A 136 6.36 16.71 9.81
N GLU A 137 6.04 17.06 8.56
CA GLU A 137 4.77 17.70 8.18
C GLU A 137 3.59 16.77 8.48
N TYR A 138 3.73 15.48 8.20
CA TYR A 138 2.69 14.48 8.43
C TYR A 138 2.63 13.98 9.89
N GLY A 139 3.57 14.37 10.73
CA GLY A 139 3.68 13.89 12.11
C GLY A 139 4.09 12.42 12.18
N VAL A 140 4.98 12.00 11.29
CA VAL A 140 5.48 10.64 11.10
C VAL A 140 6.98 10.61 11.45
N ASP A 141 7.44 9.47 11.98
CA ASP A 141 8.86 9.15 12.12
C ASP A 141 9.38 8.65 10.76
N ALA A 142 10.41 9.30 10.23
CA ALA A 142 11.04 8.95 8.94
C ALA A 142 11.63 7.52 8.90
N TYR A 143 11.77 6.88 10.06
CA TYR A 143 12.25 5.49 10.21
C TYR A 143 11.13 4.49 10.52
N LYS A 144 9.85 4.91 10.39
CA LYS A 144 8.67 4.07 10.61
C LYS A 144 7.68 4.17 9.44
N ILE A 145 8.19 4.05 8.22
CA ILE A 145 7.40 4.13 6.98
C ILE A 145 7.39 2.78 6.29
N GLY A 146 6.27 2.10 6.35
CA GLY A 146 6.05 0.81 5.69
C GLY A 146 5.44 0.94 4.31
N ILE A 147 5.40 -0.19 3.61
CA ILE A 147 4.67 -0.36 2.37
C ILE A 147 3.66 -1.50 2.50
N CYS A 148 2.44 -1.28 2.01
CA CYS A 148 1.38 -2.28 1.96
C CYS A 148 1.00 -2.55 0.51
N GLY A 149 0.82 -3.82 0.14
CA GLY A 149 0.40 -4.13 -1.21
C GLY A 149 -0.50 -5.35 -1.31
N PHE A 150 -1.39 -5.34 -2.29
CA PHE A 150 -2.40 -6.34 -2.56
C PHE A 150 -2.19 -6.96 -3.93
N SER A 151 -2.19 -8.30 -4.07
CA SER A 151 -2.12 -8.95 -5.39
C SER A 151 -0.93 -8.44 -6.23
N ALA A 152 -1.17 -7.86 -7.40
CA ALA A 152 -0.15 -7.19 -8.21
C ALA A 152 0.48 -5.97 -7.50
N GLY A 153 -0.27 -5.24 -6.67
CA GLY A 153 0.27 -4.21 -5.77
C GLY A 153 1.14 -4.81 -4.68
N GLY A 154 0.88 -6.05 -4.26
CA GLY A 154 1.76 -6.84 -3.40
C GLY A 154 3.08 -7.20 -4.08
N HIS A 155 3.04 -7.46 -5.39
CA HIS A 155 4.25 -7.59 -6.20
C HIS A 155 5.04 -6.28 -6.19
N LEU A 156 4.38 -5.14 -6.47
CA LEU A 156 5.03 -3.83 -6.44
C LEU A 156 5.64 -3.52 -5.06
N ALA A 157 4.92 -3.80 -3.98
CA ALA A 157 5.40 -3.58 -2.62
C ALA A 157 6.59 -4.48 -2.26
N SER A 158 6.57 -5.76 -2.64
CA SER A 158 7.71 -6.66 -2.44
C SER A 158 8.89 -6.32 -3.36
N THR A 159 8.64 -5.81 -4.58
CA THR A 159 9.69 -5.29 -5.46
C THR A 159 10.36 -4.06 -4.81
N ALA A 160 9.58 -3.10 -4.30
CA ALA A 160 10.14 -1.94 -3.60
C ALA A 160 10.88 -2.33 -2.30
N SER A 161 10.56 -3.47 -1.72
CA SER A 161 11.21 -4.01 -0.50
C SER A 161 12.51 -4.74 -0.79
N THR A 162 12.74 -5.18 -2.03
CA THR A 162 13.95 -5.90 -2.45
C THR A 162 14.84 -5.07 -3.38
N HIS A 163 14.25 -4.08 -4.07
CA HIS A 163 14.93 -3.15 -4.96
C HIS A 163 14.66 -1.73 -4.45
N PHE A 164 15.63 -1.13 -3.79
CA PHE A 164 15.51 0.23 -3.24
C PHE A 164 16.81 1.01 -3.40
N ALA A 165 16.69 2.33 -3.47
CA ALA A 165 17.83 3.23 -3.49
C ALA A 165 18.19 3.66 -2.06
N THR A 166 19.50 3.71 -1.76
CA THR A 166 20.05 4.17 -0.49
C THR A 166 20.82 5.48 -0.63
N SER A 167 21.11 5.91 -1.88
CA SER A 167 21.72 7.20 -2.15
C SER A 167 20.68 8.32 -2.05
N GLY A 168 20.98 9.39 -1.33
CA GLY A 168 20.03 10.43 -1.02
C GLY A 168 18.99 9.97 0.01
N THR A 169 17.75 10.42 -0.13
CA THR A 169 16.64 9.94 0.70
C THR A 169 16.31 8.49 0.34
N SER A 170 16.45 7.59 1.32
CA SER A 170 16.20 6.16 1.12
C SER A 170 14.77 5.87 0.67
N THR A 171 14.63 5.01 -0.32
CA THR A 171 13.32 4.50 -0.77
C THR A 171 12.97 3.16 -0.14
N ARG A 172 13.83 2.60 0.72
CA ARG A 172 13.62 1.34 1.41
C ARG A 172 12.45 1.47 2.39
N PRO A 173 11.43 0.60 2.31
CA PRO A 173 10.42 0.51 3.36
C PRO A 173 11.02 0.02 4.67
N ASP A 174 10.49 0.47 5.81
CA ASP A 174 10.95 0.00 7.11
C ASP A 174 10.27 -1.32 7.51
N PHE A 175 9.12 -1.62 6.92
CA PHE A 175 8.39 -2.90 7.01
C PHE A 175 7.46 -3.08 5.81
N SER A 176 6.99 -4.33 5.58
CA SER A 176 6.08 -4.67 4.48
C SER A 176 4.84 -5.40 4.96
N ILE A 177 3.68 -5.05 4.42
CA ILE A 177 2.39 -5.72 4.64
C ILE A 177 1.91 -6.23 3.28
N LEU A 178 1.83 -7.53 3.10
CA LEU A 178 1.56 -8.16 1.81
C LEU A 178 0.30 -9.02 1.90
N PHE A 179 -0.72 -8.64 1.13
CA PHE A 179 -1.99 -9.35 1.04
C PHE A 179 -2.04 -10.16 -0.26
N TYR A 180 -2.17 -11.48 -0.14
CA TYR A 180 -2.22 -12.42 -1.28
C TYR A 180 -1.33 -11.97 -2.46
N PRO A 181 -0.05 -11.65 -2.19
CA PRO A 181 0.81 -10.98 -3.15
C PRO A 181 1.16 -11.89 -4.33
N VAL A 182 1.15 -11.35 -5.55
CA VAL A 182 1.99 -11.89 -6.59
C VAL A 182 3.44 -11.67 -6.15
N VAL A 183 4.31 -12.67 -6.29
CA VAL A 183 5.72 -12.60 -5.89
C VAL A 183 6.62 -13.12 -6.98
N THR A 184 6.39 -14.35 -7.43
CA THR A 184 7.20 -14.95 -8.49
C THR A 184 6.71 -14.55 -9.88
N MET A 185 7.64 -14.44 -10.83
CA MET A 185 7.34 -14.31 -12.26
C MET A 185 7.57 -15.62 -13.02
N THR A 186 7.80 -16.72 -12.30
CA THR A 186 8.00 -18.07 -12.88
C THR A 186 6.64 -18.73 -13.26
N ASN A 187 6.61 -20.05 -13.35
CA ASN A 187 5.43 -20.84 -13.74
C ASN A 187 4.24 -20.76 -12.75
N LEU A 188 4.47 -20.36 -11.49
CA LEU A 188 3.43 -20.18 -10.46
C LEU A 188 2.93 -18.73 -10.36
N THR A 189 3.30 -17.87 -11.30
CA THR A 189 2.89 -16.47 -11.33
C THR A 189 1.41 -16.31 -11.68
N HIS A 190 0.83 -15.19 -11.28
CA HIS A 190 -0.40 -14.71 -11.92
C HIS A 190 -0.07 -14.21 -13.34
N GLY A 191 -0.47 -14.97 -14.36
CA GLY A 191 -0.09 -14.73 -15.75
C GLY A 191 -0.44 -13.32 -16.26
N GLY A 192 -1.63 -12.80 -15.89
CA GLY A 192 -2.04 -11.45 -16.24
C GLY A 192 -1.10 -10.38 -15.70
N SER A 193 -0.68 -10.48 -14.44
CA SER A 193 0.28 -9.55 -13.83
C SER A 193 1.63 -9.58 -14.53
N ARG A 194 2.16 -10.78 -14.83
CA ARG A 194 3.42 -10.91 -15.56
C ARG A 194 3.34 -10.30 -16.95
N ASN A 195 2.30 -10.60 -17.71
CA ASN A 195 2.17 -10.10 -19.08
C ASN A 195 2.00 -8.57 -19.12
N ASN A 196 1.26 -7.98 -18.19
CA ASN A 196 1.08 -6.54 -18.11
C ASN A 196 2.37 -5.82 -17.70
N LEU A 197 3.17 -6.43 -16.82
CA LEU A 197 4.43 -5.85 -16.33
C LEU A 197 5.58 -6.07 -17.32
N LEU A 198 5.82 -7.33 -17.71
CA LEU A 198 7.02 -7.74 -18.45
C LEU A 198 6.77 -7.96 -19.96
N GLY A 199 5.51 -7.99 -20.38
CA GLY A 199 5.15 -8.33 -21.75
C GLY A 199 4.96 -9.85 -21.97
N ASP A 200 4.72 -10.21 -23.23
CA ASP A 200 4.31 -11.58 -23.59
C ASP A 200 5.50 -12.57 -23.61
N ASN A 201 6.72 -12.09 -23.85
CA ASN A 201 7.93 -12.90 -23.97
C ASN A 201 9.08 -12.31 -23.13
N PRO A 202 8.96 -12.26 -21.79
CA PRO A 202 10.04 -11.77 -20.96
C PRO A 202 11.25 -12.69 -21.01
N SER A 203 12.44 -12.12 -20.96
CA SER A 203 13.68 -12.87 -20.85
C SER A 203 13.79 -13.58 -19.48
N GLU A 204 14.58 -14.64 -19.40
CA GLU A 204 14.88 -15.32 -18.13
C GLU A 204 15.49 -14.38 -17.10
N ALA A 205 16.28 -13.39 -17.54
CA ALA A 205 16.85 -12.38 -16.67
C ALA A 205 15.77 -11.46 -16.05
N GLU A 206 14.75 -11.06 -16.82
CA GLU A 206 13.62 -10.28 -16.33
C GLU A 206 12.74 -11.10 -15.39
N ILE A 207 12.44 -12.35 -15.76
CA ILE A 207 11.72 -13.27 -14.87
C ILE A 207 12.45 -13.43 -13.54
N HIS A 208 13.78 -13.60 -13.58
CA HIS A 208 14.58 -13.70 -12.37
C HIS A 208 14.58 -12.42 -11.55
N MET A 209 14.78 -11.25 -12.19
CA MET A 209 14.85 -9.95 -11.53
C MET A 209 13.54 -9.58 -10.83
N PHE A 210 12.40 -9.86 -11.47
CA PHE A 210 11.08 -9.54 -10.93
C PHE A 210 10.42 -10.69 -10.15
N SER A 211 11.11 -11.81 -9.93
CA SER A 211 10.74 -12.85 -8.97
C SER A 211 11.31 -12.46 -7.60
N ASN A 212 10.48 -11.79 -6.79
CA ASN A 212 10.95 -11.10 -5.57
C ASN A 212 11.48 -12.06 -4.51
N GLU A 213 11.05 -13.33 -4.49
CA GLU A 213 11.63 -14.36 -3.63
C GLU A 213 13.10 -14.63 -3.92
N LYS A 214 13.56 -14.33 -5.14
CA LYS A 214 14.96 -14.47 -5.56
C LYS A 214 15.81 -13.23 -5.27
N GLN A 215 15.17 -12.13 -4.90
CA GLN A 215 15.82 -10.84 -4.65
C GLN A 215 15.96 -10.50 -3.16
N VAL A 216 15.38 -11.32 -2.28
CA VAL A 216 15.48 -11.16 -0.83
C VAL A 216 16.95 -11.22 -0.40
N ASN A 217 17.37 -10.25 0.41
CA ASN A 217 18.71 -10.14 0.95
C ASN A 217 18.67 -9.58 2.38
N VAL A 218 19.81 -9.50 3.04
CA VAL A 218 19.93 -9.04 4.44
C VAL A 218 19.37 -7.64 4.72
N ASN A 219 19.17 -6.83 3.70
CA ASN A 219 18.61 -5.48 3.83
C ASN A 219 17.10 -5.44 3.54
N THR A 220 16.48 -6.55 3.14
CA THR A 220 15.02 -6.64 2.94
C THR A 220 14.32 -6.37 4.28
N PRO A 221 13.25 -5.54 4.34
CA PRO A 221 12.58 -5.23 5.59
C PRO A 221 11.78 -6.42 6.14
N PRO A 222 11.45 -6.42 7.46
CA PRO A 222 10.52 -7.39 8.03
C PRO A 222 9.16 -7.32 7.34
N ALA A 223 8.47 -8.46 7.25
CA ALA A 223 7.21 -8.56 6.53
C ALA A 223 6.15 -9.38 7.26
N ILE A 224 4.88 -8.99 7.03
CA ILE A 224 3.71 -9.84 7.29
C ILE A 224 3.01 -10.17 5.98
N LEU A 225 2.64 -11.45 5.83
CA LEU A 225 1.88 -11.96 4.67
C LEU A 225 0.52 -12.49 5.14
N LEU A 226 -0.53 -12.11 4.43
CA LEU A 226 -1.91 -12.53 4.73
C LEU A 226 -2.57 -13.00 3.43
N LEU A 227 -3.05 -14.23 3.42
CA LEU A 227 -3.60 -14.87 2.20
C LEU A 227 -4.66 -15.91 2.56
N SER A 228 -5.36 -16.41 1.55
CA SER A 228 -6.29 -17.54 1.68
C SER A 228 -5.71 -18.81 1.05
N ASP A 229 -5.98 -19.96 1.65
CA ASP A 229 -5.51 -21.28 1.15
C ASP A 229 -6.18 -21.66 -0.18
N ASP A 230 -7.41 -21.24 -0.37
CA ASP A 230 -8.23 -21.49 -1.54
C ASP A 230 -8.07 -20.44 -2.67
N ASP A 231 -7.00 -19.63 -2.66
CA ASP A 231 -6.73 -18.65 -3.71
C ASP A 231 -6.26 -19.33 -5.00
N ASN A 232 -7.13 -19.33 -6.01
CA ASN A 232 -6.86 -19.93 -7.33
C ASN A 232 -6.37 -18.88 -8.37
N ALA A 233 -6.36 -17.59 -8.03
CA ALA A 233 -5.87 -16.54 -8.92
C ALA A 233 -4.39 -16.25 -8.68
N VAL A 234 -3.98 -16.09 -7.43
CA VAL A 234 -2.58 -16.00 -7.01
C VAL A 234 -2.32 -17.12 -6.01
N LEU A 235 -1.71 -18.16 -6.49
CA LEU A 235 -1.50 -19.39 -5.71
C LEU A 235 -0.73 -19.10 -4.41
N PRO A 236 -1.12 -19.70 -3.27
CA PRO A 236 -0.49 -19.52 -1.95
C PRO A 236 1.04 -19.68 -1.96
N GLU A 237 1.57 -20.49 -2.87
CA GLU A 237 3.00 -20.71 -3.07
C GLU A 237 3.79 -19.42 -3.36
N ASN A 238 3.15 -18.37 -3.90
CA ASN A 238 3.80 -17.06 -4.03
C ASN A 238 4.23 -16.52 -2.66
N SER A 239 3.31 -16.52 -1.71
CA SER A 239 3.57 -16.07 -0.34
C SER A 239 4.52 -16.99 0.41
N VAL A 240 4.36 -18.31 0.27
CA VAL A 240 5.22 -19.30 0.90
C VAL A 240 6.68 -19.14 0.46
N ARG A 241 6.94 -19.01 -0.83
CA ARG A 241 8.30 -18.80 -1.37
C ARG A 241 8.93 -17.51 -0.86
N TYR A 242 8.17 -16.42 -0.76
CA TYR A 242 8.69 -15.17 -0.22
C TYR A 242 9.00 -15.28 1.26
N TYR A 243 8.12 -15.92 2.03
CA TYR A 243 8.34 -16.20 3.45
C TYR A 243 9.60 -17.05 3.67
N GLU A 244 9.78 -18.13 2.90
CA GLU A 244 10.98 -18.99 2.97
C GLU A 244 12.26 -18.21 2.65
N ALA A 245 12.21 -17.35 1.62
CA ALA A 245 13.34 -16.49 1.25
C ALA A 245 13.69 -15.50 2.35
N LEU A 246 12.69 -14.86 2.99
CA LEU A 246 12.89 -13.99 4.15
C LEU A 246 13.55 -14.76 5.31
N LYS A 247 13.02 -15.93 5.66
CA LYS A 247 13.57 -16.77 6.76
C LYS A 247 14.99 -17.22 6.47
N SER A 248 15.30 -17.60 5.23
CA SER A 248 16.65 -18.01 4.80
C SER A 248 17.68 -16.88 4.89
N ASN A 249 17.23 -15.63 4.83
CA ASN A 249 18.05 -14.43 5.01
C ASN A 249 18.00 -13.85 6.44
N ASN A 250 17.42 -14.57 7.41
CA ASN A 250 17.23 -14.16 8.80
C ASN A 250 16.38 -12.89 8.97
N ILE A 251 15.48 -12.59 8.02
CA ILE A 251 14.56 -11.47 8.10
C ILE A 251 13.32 -11.90 8.91
N PRO A 252 12.88 -11.09 9.90
CA PRO A 252 11.63 -11.35 10.61
C PRO A 252 10.44 -11.39 9.64
N ALA A 253 9.72 -12.49 9.66
CA ALA A 253 8.55 -12.69 8.81
C ALA A 253 7.43 -13.39 9.56
N THR A 254 6.21 -12.94 9.35
CA THR A 254 4.98 -13.53 9.86
C THR A 254 4.07 -13.86 8.68
N MET A 255 3.41 -15.01 8.70
CA MET A 255 2.46 -15.39 7.65
C MET A 255 1.21 -15.99 8.27
N TYR A 256 0.04 -15.54 7.81
CA TYR A 256 -1.27 -16.08 8.18
C TYR A 256 -2.00 -16.55 6.92
N ILE A 257 -2.44 -17.78 6.93
CA ILE A 257 -3.20 -18.40 5.84
C ILE A 257 -4.60 -18.67 6.37
N PHE A 258 -5.60 -18.02 5.81
CA PHE A 258 -7.01 -18.24 6.13
C PHE A 258 -7.54 -19.42 5.31
N PRO A 259 -8.39 -20.27 5.88
CA PRO A 259 -8.87 -21.47 5.19
C PRO A 259 -9.59 -21.19 3.88
N THR A 260 -10.37 -20.10 3.82
CA THR A 260 -11.18 -19.70 2.66
C THR A 260 -11.14 -18.19 2.48
N GLY A 261 -11.63 -17.71 1.34
CA GLY A 261 -11.72 -16.30 1.00
C GLY A 261 -11.37 -16.03 -0.47
N GLY A 262 -10.68 -16.97 -1.11
CA GLY A 262 -10.20 -16.82 -2.48
C GLY A 262 -9.29 -15.60 -2.61
N HIS A 263 -9.43 -14.88 -3.72
CA HIS A 263 -8.59 -13.73 -4.04
C HIS A 263 -9.32 -12.39 -3.93
N GLY A 264 -8.59 -11.32 -3.55
CA GLY A 264 -9.09 -9.95 -3.71
C GLY A 264 -10.11 -9.50 -2.67
N TRP A 265 -10.11 -10.11 -1.48
CA TRP A 265 -11.02 -9.71 -0.40
C TRP A 265 -10.69 -8.33 0.19
N GLY A 266 -9.43 -7.93 0.23
CA GLY A 266 -9.00 -6.62 0.74
C GLY A 266 -9.51 -6.36 2.17
N PHE A 267 -10.12 -5.18 2.38
CA PHE A 267 -10.73 -4.82 3.66
C PHE A 267 -12.27 -4.81 3.60
N ARG A 268 -12.86 -5.64 2.71
CA ARG A 268 -14.32 -5.77 2.64
C ARG A 268 -14.89 -6.42 3.88
N ASP A 269 -16.00 -5.87 4.39
CA ASP A 269 -16.68 -6.39 5.59
C ASP A 269 -17.26 -7.79 5.41
N ASN A 270 -17.51 -8.21 4.16
CA ASN A 270 -18.01 -9.56 3.85
C ASN A 270 -16.93 -10.63 3.75
N PHE A 271 -15.66 -10.31 3.95
CA PHE A 271 -14.63 -11.33 4.14
C PHE A 271 -14.83 -12.00 5.50
N GLU A 272 -15.04 -13.30 5.51
CA GLU A 272 -15.38 -14.07 6.71
C GLU A 272 -14.39 -13.86 7.86
N TYR A 273 -13.11 -13.71 7.55
CA TYR A 273 -12.03 -13.52 8.53
C TYR A 273 -11.61 -12.06 8.70
N ASN A 274 -12.41 -11.09 8.24
CA ASN A 274 -12.03 -9.66 8.28
C ASN A 274 -11.62 -9.21 9.68
N LYS A 275 -12.41 -9.56 10.72
CA LYS A 275 -12.07 -9.20 12.10
C LYS A 275 -10.78 -9.85 12.60
N GLN A 276 -10.61 -11.14 12.36
CA GLN A 276 -9.38 -11.85 12.75
C GLN A 276 -8.15 -11.28 12.03
N MET A 277 -8.28 -11.04 10.73
CA MET A 277 -7.22 -10.43 9.91
C MET A 277 -6.80 -9.07 10.46
N THR A 278 -7.76 -8.19 10.75
CA THR A 278 -7.48 -6.85 11.30
C THR A 278 -6.89 -6.90 12.71
N ASP A 279 -7.35 -7.80 13.57
CA ASP A 279 -6.80 -8.01 14.92
C ASP A 279 -5.33 -8.49 14.85
N LEU A 280 -5.03 -9.47 13.98
CA LEU A 280 -3.68 -9.99 13.77
C LEU A 280 -2.73 -8.93 13.20
N LEU A 281 -3.20 -8.16 12.22
CA LEU A 281 -2.43 -7.05 11.66
C LEU A 281 -2.17 -5.94 12.68
N SER A 282 -3.19 -5.56 13.48
CA SER A 282 -3.05 -4.59 14.57
C SER A 282 -2.03 -5.06 15.62
N ALA A 283 -2.08 -6.34 15.99
CA ALA A 283 -1.12 -6.93 16.94
C ALA A 283 0.31 -6.90 16.38
N TRP A 284 0.50 -7.24 15.10
CA TRP A 284 1.81 -7.21 14.45
C TRP A 284 2.37 -5.78 14.36
N LEU A 285 1.55 -4.80 13.94
CA LEU A 285 1.95 -3.39 13.86
C LEU A 285 2.34 -2.79 15.22
N LYS A 286 1.74 -3.24 16.31
CA LYS A 286 2.12 -2.83 17.68
C LYS A 286 3.48 -3.38 18.13
N GLY A 287 3.96 -4.43 17.48
CA GLY A 287 5.26 -5.04 17.76
C GLY A 287 6.44 -4.37 17.02
N LEU A 288 6.18 -3.42 16.09
CA LEU A 288 7.19 -2.63 15.37
C LEU A 288 7.56 -1.36 16.16
#